data_f91488c9dd7274c912b0294527430e68
#
_entry.id   f91488c9dd7274c912b0294527430e68
#
_cell.length_a   1.000
_cell.length_b   1.000
_cell.length_c   1.000
_cell.angle_alpha   90.00
_cell.angle_beta   90.00
_cell.angle_gamma   90.00
#
_symmetry.space_group_name_H-M   'P 1'
#
loop_
_entity.id
_entity.type
_entity.pdbx_description
1 polymer ?
#
loop_
_entity_poly.entity_id
_entity_poly.type
_entity_poly.pdbx_seq_one_letter_code
_entity_poly.pdbx_strand_id
1 'polypeptide(L)'
;MISRLAISTVAAGMLAGIFPTLRAQQSAMDALQKAKVLDRLAESMSASQKGGAPSFVLDPAWPKPLPHRWIIGDVGGIYVDRADHIWVYHRPRSLGSTDSGTQGEAGKDAKGNPISALGFPRPYGQLAGCCTPAPSVLEFDKAGNLLQAWGGPGDPGFFEKKCRQQDGCVWPAREHGIYVDHNAFVYLAGNGQARNFHGQFPWAPSFGNDSHILKFKADGTFVLQIGTAGAKGPNSNDTNGGVNGTPEPYWPADMTVDPKTNLMYIADGYGNRRVLIVDAATGKYAGHFGAYGQNPVMGENGGGPDVGEGVSSWPAEFKRGEMKPKFFRSPVHCAKLASDGLLYVCDRSNNRVQIFRASEAGKPCSNPNGEPGKCGFVGELHVAPQTASGTSGTVNFSTDAKQSCMYIADLTNDTIYIVNRQNLTELGRVGTGGRQAGQFHWPHVVAADGEGNLYTGEVDAAGRVQKFLRYGPTACSGTGSAEVGKYIQ
;
A
#
# COMPACT_ATOMS: atom_id res chain seq x y z
N MET A 1 6.73 -6.99 75.09
CA MET A 1 6.07 -6.48 73.88
C MET A 1 6.95 -5.56 73.08
N ILE A 2 8.16 -5.96 72.71
CA ILE A 2 9.05 -5.21 71.82
C ILE A 2 9.94 -6.26 71.13
N SER A 3 9.48 -6.89 70.04
CA SER A 3 10.40 -7.63 69.16
C SER A 3 9.74 -8.18 67.84
N ARG A 4 8.70 -7.54 67.32
CA ARG A 4 8.10 -7.93 66.02
C ARG A 4 8.08 -6.86 64.94
N LEU A 5 8.64 -5.65 65.22
CA LEU A 5 8.62 -4.54 64.24
C LEU A 5 9.92 -4.32 63.48
N ALA A 6 11.00 -4.98 63.82
CA ALA A 6 12.32 -4.73 63.21
C ALA A 6 12.67 -5.69 62.04
N ILE A 7 11.94 -6.80 61.87
CA ILE A 7 12.26 -7.79 60.81
C ILE A 7 11.56 -7.50 59.48
N SER A 8 10.43 -6.77 59.48
CA SER A 8 9.66 -6.49 58.25
C SER A 8 10.24 -5.37 57.40
N THR A 9 11.00 -4.45 57.95
CA THR A 9 11.55 -3.30 57.22
C THR A 9 12.88 -3.63 56.49
N VAL A 10 13.65 -4.58 56.99
CA VAL A 10 14.90 -5.02 56.33
C VAL A 10 14.62 -5.93 55.13
N ALA A 11 13.60 -6.78 55.21
CA ALA A 11 13.20 -7.62 54.08
C ALA A 11 12.56 -6.85 52.91
N ALA A 12 11.83 -5.78 53.20
CA ALA A 12 11.24 -4.91 52.15
C ALA A 12 12.33 -4.05 51.47
N GLY A 13 13.38 -3.63 52.18
CA GLY A 13 14.48 -2.87 51.56
C GLY A 13 15.38 -3.71 50.66
N MET A 14 15.62 -4.97 50.99
CA MET A 14 16.39 -5.88 50.12
C MET A 14 15.66 -6.32 48.89
N LEU A 15 14.35 -6.50 48.97
CA LEU A 15 13.52 -6.82 47.77
C LEU A 15 13.43 -5.62 46.81
N ALA A 16 13.35 -4.39 47.31
CA ALA A 16 13.28 -3.20 46.44
C ALA A 16 14.58 -2.88 45.68
N GLY A 17 15.74 -3.33 46.22
CA GLY A 17 17.08 -3.17 45.59
C GLY A 17 17.40 -4.25 44.54
N ILE A 18 16.79 -5.42 44.65
CA ILE A 18 17.06 -6.56 43.73
C ILE A 18 16.22 -6.49 42.45
N PHE A 19 15.01 -5.98 42.51
CA PHE A 19 14.11 -5.92 41.36
C PHE A 19 14.58 -5.01 40.19
N PRO A 20 15.16 -3.83 40.42
CA PRO A 20 15.71 -3.00 39.35
C PRO A 20 16.90 -3.64 38.64
N THR A 21 17.76 -4.32 39.37
CA THR A 21 18.95 -4.99 38.80
C THR A 21 18.58 -6.23 38.01
N LEU A 22 17.60 -7.02 38.45
CA LEU A 22 17.06 -8.16 37.73
C LEU A 22 16.36 -7.72 36.44
N ARG A 23 15.56 -6.65 36.46
CA ARG A 23 14.93 -6.09 35.26
C ARG A 23 15.96 -5.54 34.28
N ALA A 24 16.98 -4.86 34.73
CA ALA A 24 18.06 -4.36 33.88
C ALA A 24 18.87 -5.49 33.26
N GLN A 25 19.17 -6.54 34.01
CA GLN A 25 19.87 -7.74 33.52
C GLN A 25 18.96 -8.49 32.49
N GLN A 26 17.67 -8.67 32.79
CA GLN A 26 16.73 -9.30 31.89
C GLN A 26 16.63 -8.49 30.58
N SER A 27 16.48 -7.18 30.65
CA SER A 27 16.45 -6.29 29.50
C SER A 27 17.72 -6.36 28.65
N ALA A 28 18.89 -6.44 29.28
CA ALA A 28 20.18 -6.58 28.60
C ALA A 28 20.32 -7.98 27.94
N MET A 29 19.90 -9.03 28.64
CA MET A 29 19.87 -10.40 28.07
C MET A 29 18.92 -10.52 26.90
N ASP A 30 17.72 -9.95 26.99
CA ASP A 30 16.74 -9.94 25.92
C ASP A 30 17.26 -9.16 24.70
N ALA A 31 17.92 -8.02 24.91
CA ALA A 31 18.56 -7.25 23.86
C ALA A 31 19.70 -8.03 23.17
N LEU A 32 20.55 -8.69 23.97
CA LEU A 32 21.65 -9.52 23.46
C LEU A 32 21.13 -10.74 22.69
N GLN A 33 20.09 -11.38 23.20
CA GLN A 33 19.45 -12.54 22.55
C GLN A 33 18.76 -12.12 21.25
N LYS A 34 18.08 -10.97 21.27
CA LYS A 34 17.49 -10.35 20.07
C LYS A 34 18.57 -10.03 19.02
N ALA A 35 19.69 -9.42 19.42
CA ALA A 35 20.80 -9.12 18.52
C ALA A 35 21.38 -10.39 17.87
N LYS A 36 21.66 -11.44 18.65
CA LYS A 36 22.17 -12.72 18.13
C LYS A 36 21.20 -13.43 17.20
N VAL A 37 19.88 -13.37 17.47
CA VAL A 37 18.87 -13.91 16.56
C VAL A 37 18.83 -13.12 15.28
N LEU A 38 18.88 -11.79 15.35
CA LEU A 38 18.88 -10.93 14.18
C LEU A 38 20.13 -11.12 13.33
N ASP A 39 21.32 -11.27 13.96
CA ASP A 39 22.57 -11.55 13.24
C ASP A 39 22.50 -12.87 12.47
N ARG A 40 22.01 -13.94 13.09
CA ARG A 40 21.84 -15.24 12.42
C ARG A 40 20.83 -15.22 11.30
N LEU A 41 19.73 -14.48 11.46
CA LEU A 41 18.73 -14.28 10.42
C LEU A 41 19.32 -13.46 9.26
N ALA A 42 20.07 -12.40 9.57
CA ALA A 42 20.75 -11.59 8.55
C ALA A 42 21.76 -12.43 7.76
N GLU A 43 22.54 -13.27 8.43
CA GLU A 43 23.48 -14.20 7.79
C GLU A 43 22.77 -15.19 6.87
N SER A 44 21.66 -15.78 7.31
CA SER A 44 20.88 -16.72 6.50
C SER A 44 20.21 -16.08 5.28
N MET A 45 19.80 -14.82 5.41
CA MET A 45 19.14 -14.06 4.33
C MET A 45 20.16 -13.42 3.38
N SER A 46 21.35 -13.02 3.86
CA SER A 46 22.39 -12.42 3.03
C SER A 46 23.04 -13.40 2.07
N ALA A 47 22.95 -14.69 2.35
CA ALA A 47 23.45 -15.74 1.44
C ALA A 47 22.76 -15.74 0.05
N SER A 48 21.57 -15.14 -0.05
CA SER A 48 20.82 -15.03 -1.31
C SER A 48 21.03 -13.69 -2.03
N GLN A 49 21.76 -12.73 -1.44
CA GLN A 49 21.93 -11.40 -1.99
C GLN A 49 23.30 -11.23 -2.65
N LYS A 50 23.30 -10.56 -3.80
CA LYS A 50 24.53 -10.17 -4.48
C LYS A 50 25.16 -8.98 -3.74
N GLY A 51 26.49 -8.94 -3.65
CA GLY A 51 27.19 -7.84 -2.98
C GLY A 51 26.74 -6.46 -3.50
N GLY A 52 26.58 -5.51 -2.57
CA GLY A 52 26.16 -4.14 -2.88
C GLY A 52 24.67 -3.86 -2.73
N ALA A 53 23.88 -4.81 -2.22
CA ALA A 53 22.49 -4.61 -1.84
C ALA A 53 22.30 -4.60 -0.32
N PRO A 54 21.29 -3.88 0.23
CA PRO A 54 20.90 -4.03 1.62
C PRO A 54 20.30 -5.42 1.88
N SER A 55 20.46 -5.90 3.11
CA SER A 55 19.79 -7.09 3.64
C SER A 55 18.70 -6.68 4.62
N PHE A 56 17.69 -7.52 4.79
CA PHE A 56 16.54 -7.21 5.62
C PHE A 56 16.19 -8.37 6.56
N VAL A 57 15.88 -8.04 7.81
CA VAL A 57 15.46 -8.99 8.83
C VAL A 57 14.17 -8.51 9.46
N LEU A 58 13.20 -9.39 9.62
CA LEU A 58 11.92 -9.10 10.25
C LEU A 58 12.10 -8.53 11.66
N ASP A 59 11.40 -7.45 11.99
CA ASP A 59 11.19 -6.98 13.36
C ASP A 59 9.91 -7.61 13.93
N PRO A 60 10.01 -8.65 14.77
CA PRO A 60 8.84 -9.34 15.30
C PRO A 60 8.09 -8.53 16.36
N ALA A 61 8.63 -7.40 16.79
CA ALA A 61 8.04 -6.53 17.80
C ALA A 61 7.26 -5.35 17.22
N TRP A 62 7.19 -5.25 15.89
CA TRP A 62 6.46 -4.19 15.21
C TRP A 62 5.27 -4.75 14.40
N PRO A 63 4.08 -4.11 14.41
CA PRO A 63 3.68 -3.03 15.33
C PRO A 63 3.43 -3.58 16.74
N LYS A 64 3.32 -2.67 17.71
CA LYS A 64 2.83 -3.05 19.04
C LYS A 64 1.36 -3.44 18.99
N PRO A 65 0.89 -4.25 19.96
CA PRO A 65 -0.53 -4.60 20.05
C PRO A 65 -1.42 -3.36 20.02
N LEU A 66 -2.44 -3.39 19.18
CA LEU A 66 -3.39 -2.29 19.05
C LEU A 66 -4.28 -2.18 20.30
N PRO A 67 -4.69 -0.95 20.70
CA PRO A 67 -5.62 -0.73 21.79
C PRO A 67 -7.03 -1.28 21.44
N HIS A 68 -7.92 -1.31 22.41
CA HIS A 68 -9.33 -1.68 22.24
C HIS A 68 -9.57 -3.04 21.57
N ARG A 69 -8.57 -3.93 21.63
CA ARG A 69 -8.61 -5.24 20.96
C ARG A 69 -8.81 -5.12 19.44
N TRP A 70 -8.32 -4.03 18.86
CA TRP A 70 -8.39 -3.82 17.41
C TRP A 70 -7.57 -4.84 16.64
N ILE A 71 -8.09 -5.22 15.48
CA ILE A 71 -7.37 -6.01 14.47
C ILE A 71 -7.42 -5.32 13.11
N ILE A 72 -6.42 -5.61 12.29
CA ILE A 72 -6.26 -5.08 10.95
C ILE A 72 -6.80 -6.11 9.96
N GLY A 73 -7.57 -5.67 8.97
CA GLY A 73 -7.94 -6.47 7.80
C GLY A 73 -6.89 -6.34 6.68
N ASP A 74 -7.29 -6.67 5.45
CA ASP A 74 -6.45 -6.51 4.26
C ASP A 74 -5.84 -5.13 4.18
N VAL A 75 -4.54 -5.03 3.93
CA VAL A 75 -3.82 -3.76 3.88
C VAL A 75 -3.75 -3.24 2.46
N GLY A 76 -4.62 -2.29 2.13
CA GLY A 76 -4.66 -1.65 0.82
C GLY A 76 -3.47 -0.75 0.54
N GLY A 77 -2.97 -0.01 1.55
CA GLY A 77 -1.87 0.91 1.38
C GLY A 77 -1.01 1.11 2.63
N ILE A 78 0.26 1.39 2.42
CA ILE A 78 1.19 1.89 3.45
C ILE A 78 1.97 3.05 2.86
N TYR A 79 2.15 4.08 3.66
CA TYR A 79 3.01 5.21 3.34
C TYR A 79 3.87 5.58 4.55
N VAL A 80 5.11 5.97 4.32
CA VAL A 80 5.98 6.54 5.36
C VAL A 80 6.16 8.02 5.05
N ASP A 81 5.79 8.87 5.98
CA ASP A 81 5.86 10.31 5.81
C ASP A 81 7.25 10.89 6.16
N ARG A 82 7.40 12.20 6.04
CA ARG A 82 8.69 12.89 6.29
C ARG A 82 9.11 12.88 7.76
N ALA A 83 8.20 12.60 8.69
CA ALA A 83 8.50 12.43 10.11
C ALA A 83 8.84 10.97 10.45
N ASP A 84 8.94 10.11 9.45
CA ASP A 84 9.08 8.66 9.60
C ASP A 84 7.89 8.03 10.35
N HIS A 85 6.69 8.61 10.23
CA HIS A 85 5.48 7.97 10.69
C HIS A 85 4.95 7.03 9.61
N ILE A 86 4.48 5.87 10.05
CA ILE A 86 3.99 4.81 9.18
C ILE A 86 2.47 4.86 9.15
N TRP A 87 1.93 5.26 8.01
CA TRP A 87 0.50 5.31 7.74
C TRP A 87 0.04 4.01 7.10
N VAL A 88 -0.93 3.36 7.73
CA VAL A 88 -1.53 2.11 7.27
C VAL A 88 -2.98 2.35 6.92
N TYR A 89 -3.38 1.96 5.71
CA TYR A 89 -4.75 2.04 5.23
C TYR A 89 -5.25 0.63 4.94
N HIS A 90 -6.13 0.13 5.79
CA HIS A 90 -6.62 -1.23 5.72
C HIS A 90 -8.13 -1.27 5.48
N ARG A 91 -8.62 -2.45 5.15
CA ARG A 91 -10.01 -2.77 4.84
C ARG A 91 -10.71 -3.40 6.03
N PRO A 92 -11.38 -2.65 6.91
CA PRO A 92 -12.12 -3.26 8.03
C PRO A 92 -13.18 -4.26 7.56
N ARG A 93 -13.75 -4.04 6.37
CA ARG A 93 -14.77 -4.91 5.77
C ARG A 93 -14.23 -6.24 5.23
N SER A 94 -12.91 -6.41 5.10
CA SER A 94 -12.31 -7.70 4.73
C SER A 94 -12.30 -8.70 5.88
N LEU A 95 -12.49 -8.22 7.12
CA LEU A 95 -12.63 -9.08 8.30
C LEU A 95 -13.96 -9.82 8.23
N GLY A 96 -13.88 -11.09 7.94
CA GLY A 96 -15.05 -11.97 7.76
C GLY A 96 -15.64 -12.50 9.06
N SER A 97 -16.62 -13.39 8.94
CA SER A 97 -17.28 -14.02 10.10
C SER A 97 -16.34 -14.85 10.96
N THR A 98 -15.26 -15.36 10.40
CA THR A 98 -14.24 -16.14 11.11
C THR A 98 -13.25 -15.28 11.89
N ASP A 99 -13.07 -14.02 11.47
CA ASP A 99 -12.20 -13.06 12.15
C ASP A 99 -12.96 -12.23 13.20
N SER A 100 -14.23 -12.49 13.33
CA SER A 100 -15.15 -11.52 13.84
C SER A 100 -15.70 -11.86 15.23
N GLY A 101 -14.82 -11.82 16.19
CA GLY A 101 -15.25 -11.19 17.44
C GLY A 101 -15.64 -9.72 17.18
N THR A 102 -15.49 -9.30 15.94
CA THR A 102 -15.43 -7.92 15.46
C THR A 102 -16.77 -7.23 15.33
N GLN A 103 -17.87 -7.87 15.62
CA GLN A 103 -19.17 -7.30 15.30
C GLN A 103 -19.92 -6.85 16.55
N GLY A 104 -19.37 -5.85 17.23
CA GLY A 104 -20.14 -5.08 18.19
C GLY A 104 -21.43 -4.56 17.54
N GLU A 105 -22.57 -4.62 18.24
CA GLU A 105 -23.82 -4.03 17.76
C GLU A 105 -23.65 -2.51 17.67
N ALA A 106 -23.84 -1.95 16.47
CA ALA A 106 -23.71 -0.51 16.25
C ALA A 106 -25.04 0.16 15.96
N GLY A 107 -26.10 -0.59 15.76
CA GLY A 107 -27.42 -0.05 15.45
C GLY A 107 -28.37 -1.06 14.85
N LYS A 108 -29.40 -0.57 14.19
CA LYS A 108 -30.41 -1.37 13.49
C LYS A 108 -30.57 -0.87 12.06
N ASP A 109 -30.81 -1.79 11.12
CA ASP A 109 -31.19 -1.43 9.77
C ASP A 109 -32.60 -0.81 9.71
N ALA A 110 -33.03 -0.37 8.52
CA ALA A 110 -34.37 0.22 8.32
C ALA A 110 -35.53 -0.76 8.64
N LYS A 111 -35.26 -2.04 8.80
CA LYS A 111 -36.21 -3.08 9.18
C LYS A 111 -36.15 -3.43 10.65
N GLY A 112 -35.27 -2.78 11.42
CA GLY A 112 -35.09 -3.03 12.85
C GLY A 112 -34.15 -4.19 13.18
N ASN A 113 -33.45 -4.81 12.21
CA ASN A 113 -32.50 -5.87 12.46
C ASN A 113 -31.18 -5.30 12.96
N PRO A 114 -30.49 -5.97 13.90
CA PRO A 114 -29.19 -5.53 14.38
C PRO A 114 -28.16 -5.50 13.23
N ILE A 115 -27.41 -4.43 13.14
CA ILE A 115 -26.27 -4.29 12.23
C ILE A 115 -24.97 -4.13 13.03
N SER A 116 -23.88 -4.65 12.49
CA SER A 116 -22.55 -4.46 13.04
C SER A 116 -22.09 -3.01 12.90
N ALA A 117 -21.06 -2.63 13.64
CA ALA A 117 -20.39 -1.35 13.47
C ALA A 117 -19.91 -1.09 12.02
N LEU A 118 -19.75 -2.13 11.23
CA LEU A 118 -19.39 -2.05 9.81
C LEU A 118 -20.61 -2.02 8.86
N GLY A 119 -21.84 -1.97 9.40
CA GLY A 119 -23.07 -1.95 8.62
C GLY A 119 -23.54 -3.32 8.09
N PHE A 120 -22.97 -4.42 8.56
CA PHE A 120 -23.37 -5.76 8.13
C PHE A 120 -24.54 -6.31 8.97
N PRO A 121 -25.53 -7.02 8.36
CA PRO A 121 -26.57 -7.74 9.09
C PRO A 121 -25.96 -8.77 10.02
N ARG A 122 -26.55 -8.93 11.22
CA ARG A 122 -26.12 -9.90 12.23
C ARG A 122 -27.17 -11.00 12.39
N PRO A 123 -27.14 -12.05 11.56
CA PRO A 123 -28.13 -13.10 11.68
C PRO A 123 -27.95 -13.97 12.94
N TYR A 124 -26.76 -13.99 13.55
CA TYR A 124 -26.43 -14.95 14.61
C TYR A 124 -25.82 -14.32 15.90
N GLY A 125 -25.85 -13.00 16.04
CA GLY A 125 -25.25 -12.34 17.21
C GLY A 125 -23.73 -12.24 17.16
N GLN A 126 -23.09 -11.99 18.30
CA GLN A 126 -21.64 -11.89 18.41
C GLN A 126 -21.02 -13.30 18.42
N LEU A 127 -20.24 -13.65 17.40
CA LEU A 127 -19.62 -14.96 17.28
C LEU A 127 -18.43 -15.16 18.21
N ALA A 128 -17.69 -14.10 18.51
CA ALA A 128 -16.56 -14.13 19.44
C ALA A 128 -16.37 -12.75 20.11
N GLY A 129 -15.82 -12.75 21.32
CA GLY A 129 -15.53 -11.53 22.10
C GLY A 129 -14.08 -11.05 21.99
N CYS A 130 -13.29 -11.59 21.04
CA CYS A 130 -11.85 -11.36 21.01
C CYS A 130 -11.46 -9.95 20.56
N CYS A 131 -12.12 -9.44 19.54
CA CYS A 131 -11.54 -8.37 18.74
C CYS A 131 -12.59 -7.50 18.06
N THR A 132 -12.16 -6.30 17.65
CA THR A 132 -12.95 -5.36 16.85
C THR A 132 -12.11 -4.85 15.69
N PRO A 133 -12.70 -4.52 14.53
CA PRO A 133 -11.97 -3.88 13.44
C PRO A 133 -11.36 -2.57 13.92
N ALA A 134 -10.11 -2.32 13.53
CA ALA A 134 -9.52 -0.99 13.70
C ALA A 134 -10.18 0.03 12.74
N PRO A 135 -10.07 1.35 13.02
CA PRO A 135 -10.34 2.39 12.02
C PRO A 135 -9.50 2.17 10.77
N SER A 136 -10.02 2.55 9.59
CA SER A 136 -9.35 2.26 8.30
C SER A 136 -7.97 2.90 8.16
N VAL A 137 -7.72 4.06 8.77
CA VAL A 137 -6.44 4.77 8.75
C VAL A 137 -5.80 4.69 10.13
N LEU A 138 -4.58 4.16 10.17
CA LEU A 138 -3.76 4.05 11.38
C LEU A 138 -2.43 4.75 11.13
N GLU A 139 -1.95 5.53 12.09
CA GLU A 139 -0.62 6.14 12.07
C GLU A 139 0.22 5.61 13.22
N PHE A 140 1.42 5.14 12.91
CA PHE A 140 2.37 4.59 13.87
C PHE A 140 3.68 5.37 13.86
N ASP A 141 4.36 5.39 15.00
CA ASP A 141 5.78 5.74 15.04
C ASP A 141 6.68 4.56 14.59
N LYS A 142 7.97 4.82 14.39
CA LYS A 142 8.96 3.78 14.04
C LYS A 142 9.07 2.65 15.06
N ALA A 143 8.73 2.90 16.31
CA ALA A 143 8.75 1.91 17.39
C ALA A 143 7.47 1.05 17.43
N GLY A 144 6.50 1.34 16.55
CA GLY A 144 5.23 0.62 16.45
C GLY A 144 4.16 1.08 17.43
N ASN A 145 4.33 2.21 18.11
CA ASN A 145 3.24 2.80 18.89
C ASN A 145 2.22 3.42 17.96
N LEU A 146 0.95 3.14 18.20
CA LEU A 146 -0.15 3.82 17.51
C LEU A 146 -0.22 5.27 17.99
N LEU A 147 -0.12 6.23 17.06
CA LEU A 147 -0.22 7.66 17.32
C LEU A 147 -1.63 8.16 17.18
N GLN A 148 -2.33 7.74 16.11
CA GLN A 148 -3.73 8.03 15.90
C GLN A 148 -4.41 6.99 15.00
N ALA A 149 -5.75 6.98 15.03
CA ALA A 149 -6.58 6.12 14.20
C ALA A 149 -7.89 6.84 13.87
N TRP A 150 -8.32 6.80 12.62
CA TRP A 150 -9.55 7.46 12.18
C TRP A 150 -10.12 6.89 10.88
N GLY A 151 -11.32 7.32 10.54
CA GLY A 151 -11.99 6.97 9.29
C GLY A 151 -12.55 5.55 9.27
N GLY A 152 -13.16 5.22 8.17
CA GLY A 152 -13.79 3.93 7.94
C GLY A 152 -15.17 4.04 7.32
N PRO A 153 -15.79 2.90 6.99
CA PRO A 153 -17.07 2.83 6.30
C PRO A 153 -18.23 3.36 7.16
N GLY A 154 -19.26 3.82 6.47
CA GLY A 154 -20.49 4.33 7.08
C GLY A 154 -20.58 5.86 7.08
N ASP A 155 -21.79 6.40 7.29
CA ASP A 155 -22.06 7.81 7.49
C ASP A 155 -22.67 7.99 8.89
N PRO A 156 -22.01 8.67 9.79
CA PRO A 156 -20.95 9.66 9.67
C PRO A 156 -19.50 9.13 9.65
N GLY A 157 -19.28 7.88 9.36
CA GLY A 157 -18.01 7.20 9.42
C GLY A 157 -17.86 6.39 10.71
N PHE A 158 -17.02 5.37 10.65
CA PHE A 158 -16.88 4.36 11.71
C PHE A 158 -16.39 4.97 13.04
N PHE A 159 -15.57 6.01 12.94
CA PHE A 159 -15.06 6.74 14.09
C PHE A 159 -15.15 8.26 13.87
N GLU A 160 -15.65 8.96 14.88
CA GLU A 160 -15.58 10.42 15.04
C GLU A 160 -16.19 11.29 13.94
N LYS A 161 -17.04 10.74 13.07
CA LYS A 161 -17.80 11.54 12.07
C LYS A 161 -16.91 12.35 11.11
N LYS A 162 -15.75 11.82 10.73
CA LYS A 162 -14.77 12.53 9.89
C LYS A 162 -15.17 12.63 8.40
N CYS A 163 -15.90 11.63 7.88
CA CYS A 163 -16.38 11.61 6.50
C CYS A 163 -17.91 11.51 6.53
N ARG A 164 -18.60 12.56 6.08
CA ARG A 164 -20.05 12.61 6.05
C ARG A 164 -20.54 12.98 4.66
N GLN A 165 -21.50 12.24 4.14
CA GLN A 165 -22.06 12.47 2.81
C GLN A 165 -22.63 13.88 2.64
N GLN A 166 -23.22 14.45 3.69
CA GLN A 166 -23.71 15.83 3.68
C GLN A 166 -22.60 16.88 3.49
N ASP A 167 -21.35 16.54 3.81
CA ASP A 167 -20.18 17.40 3.60
C ASP A 167 -19.49 17.11 2.26
N GLY A 168 -20.09 16.27 1.41
CA GLY A 168 -19.52 15.85 0.12
C GLY A 168 -18.43 14.79 0.24
N CYS A 169 -18.33 14.09 1.38
CA CYS A 169 -17.38 13.01 1.60
C CYS A 169 -18.08 11.66 1.53
N VAL A 170 -17.65 10.78 0.63
CA VAL A 170 -18.13 9.40 0.54
C VAL A 170 -16.95 8.46 0.76
N TRP A 171 -17.00 7.66 1.84
CA TRP A 171 -15.91 6.72 2.14
C TRP A 171 -15.85 5.62 1.08
N PRO A 172 -14.65 5.22 0.60
CA PRO A 172 -14.52 4.19 -0.41
C PRO A 172 -15.14 2.86 0.00
N ALA A 173 -15.69 2.14 -0.96
CA ALA A 173 -16.23 0.81 -0.75
C ALA A 173 -15.14 -0.23 -0.46
N ARG A 174 -13.96 -0.06 -1.07
CA ARG A 174 -12.80 -0.92 -0.86
C ARG A 174 -11.53 -0.06 -0.79
N GLU A 175 -11.03 0.11 0.40
CA GLU A 175 -9.82 0.87 0.68
C GLU A 175 -8.63 0.33 -0.13
N HIS A 176 -7.80 1.24 -0.74
CA HIS A 176 -6.67 0.83 -1.56
C HIS A 176 -5.42 1.68 -1.31
N GLY A 177 -5.22 2.77 -2.03
CA GLY A 177 -4.00 3.59 -1.90
C GLY A 177 -4.10 4.66 -0.83
N ILE A 178 -2.98 4.92 -0.15
CA ILE A 178 -2.78 6.06 0.76
C ILE A 178 -1.50 6.79 0.40
N TYR A 179 -1.55 8.10 0.47
CA TYR A 179 -0.39 8.98 0.31
C TYR A 179 -0.48 10.16 1.27
N VAL A 180 0.64 10.55 1.86
CA VAL A 180 0.73 11.77 2.69
C VAL A 180 1.68 12.74 2.01
N ASP A 181 1.19 13.93 1.67
CA ASP A 181 1.98 14.92 0.95
C ASP A 181 2.92 15.72 1.86
N HIS A 182 3.70 16.59 1.25
CA HIS A 182 4.67 17.45 1.94
C HIS A 182 4.03 18.50 2.86
N ASN A 183 2.72 18.72 2.78
CA ASN A 183 1.93 19.60 3.63
C ASN A 183 1.12 18.80 4.66
N ALA A 184 1.41 17.51 4.84
CA ALA A 184 0.70 16.58 5.71
C ALA A 184 -0.79 16.41 5.37
N PHE A 185 -1.19 16.57 4.11
CA PHE A 185 -2.49 16.13 3.66
C PHE A 185 -2.45 14.63 3.31
N VAL A 186 -3.48 13.92 3.75
CA VAL A 186 -3.66 12.49 3.52
C VAL A 186 -4.64 12.30 2.36
N TYR A 187 -4.21 11.56 1.34
CA TYR A 187 -5.03 11.19 0.19
C TYR A 187 -5.36 9.72 0.24
N LEU A 188 -6.63 9.37 0.03
CA LEU A 188 -7.15 8.02 0.08
C LEU A 188 -7.83 7.66 -1.23
N ALA A 189 -7.45 6.52 -1.82
CA ALA A 189 -8.08 5.95 -2.98
C ALA A 189 -8.84 4.67 -2.63
N GLY A 190 -9.80 4.29 -3.46
CA GLY A 190 -10.51 3.03 -3.37
C GLY A 190 -10.69 2.39 -4.74
N ASN A 191 -10.75 1.05 -4.79
CA ASN A 191 -10.98 0.28 -6.01
C ASN A 191 -12.23 -0.60 -5.95
N GLY A 192 -13.18 -0.26 -5.09
CA GLY A 192 -14.44 -0.98 -4.94
C GLY A 192 -15.29 -0.94 -6.21
N GLN A 193 -15.76 -2.10 -6.62
CA GLN A 193 -16.64 -2.30 -7.77
C GLN A 193 -18.03 -2.64 -7.26
N ALA A 194 -19.07 -2.04 -7.85
CA ALA A 194 -20.46 -2.28 -7.48
C ALA A 194 -20.89 -3.76 -7.53
N ARG A 195 -20.15 -4.59 -8.25
CA ARG A 195 -20.46 -6.01 -8.47
C ARG A 195 -19.69 -7.00 -7.59
N ASN A 196 -18.52 -6.65 -7.06
CA ASN A 196 -17.58 -7.65 -6.55
C ASN A 196 -17.69 -7.95 -5.05
N PHE A 197 -18.37 -7.10 -4.28
CA PHE A 197 -18.67 -7.43 -2.88
C PHE A 197 -19.74 -8.51 -2.74
N HIS A 198 -20.60 -8.70 -3.74
CA HIS A 198 -21.67 -9.71 -3.69
C HIS A 198 -21.15 -11.16 -3.72
N GLY A 199 -19.95 -11.44 -4.23
CA GLY A 199 -19.40 -12.79 -4.26
C GLY A 199 -18.87 -13.25 -2.90
N GLN A 200 -18.29 -12.36 -2.12
CA GLN A 200 -17.76 -12.64 -0.78
C GLN A 200 -18.76 -12.33 0.35
N PHE A 201 -19.62 -11.33 0.11
CA PHE A 201 -20.60 -10.87 1.10
C PHE A 201 -21.94 -10.55 0.41
N PRO A 202 -22.78 -11.56 0.12
CA PRO A 202 -24.04 -11.37 -0.60
C PRO A 202 -25.06 -10.47 0.12
N TRP A 203 -24.80 -10.12 1.36
CA TRP A 203 -25.62 -9.21 2.18
C TRP A 203 -25.05 -7.78 2.27
N ALA A 204 -23.85 -7.53 1.74
CA ALA A 204 -23.28 -6.17 1.78
C ALA A 204 -24.17 -5.25 0.94
N PRO A 205 -24.47 -4.02 1.41
CA PRO A 205 -25.15 -3.05 0.60
C PRO A 205 -24.37 -2.88 -0.71
N SER A 206 -25.07 -2.69 -1.83
CA SER A 206 -24.43 -2.33 -3.10
C SER A 206 -23.82 -0.95 -2.92
N PHE A 207 -22.55 -0.90 -2.56
CA PHE A 207 -21.78 0.33 -2.63
C PHE A 207 -21.58 0.68 -4.11
N GLY A 208 -21.66 1.94 -4.44
CA GLY A 208 -21.33 2.41 -5.77
C GLY A 208 -19.87 2.12 -6.11
N ASN A 209 -19.49 2.40 -7.34
CA ASN A 209 -18.08 2.33 -7.75
C ASN A 209 -17.23 3.35 -7.00
N ASP A 210 -16.01 2.97 -6.62
CA ASP A 210 -15.02 3.91 -6.12
C ASP A 210 -14.42 4.69 -7.29
N SER A 211 -15.07 5.79 -7.65
CA SER A 211 -14.66 6.64 -8.77
C SER A 211 -14.17 8.00 -8.24
N HIS A 212 -13.47 7.97 -7.12
CA HIS A 212 -13.05 9.19 -6.44
C HIS A 212 -11.81 8.98 -5.58
N ILE A 213 -11.19 10.09 -5.21
CA ILE A 213 -10.11 10.19 -4.23
C ILE A 213 -10.56 11.20 -3.17
N LEU A 214 -10.28 10.89 -1.91
CA LEU A 214 -10.54 11.77 -0.78
C LEU A 214 -9.25 12.41 -0.29
N LYS A 215 -9.32 13.69 0.08
CA LYS A 215 -8.25 14.44 0.73
C LYS A 215 -8.66 14.84 2.13
N PHE A 216 -7.77 14.57 3.10
CA PHE A 216 -7.96 14.90 4.50
C PHE A 216 -6.75 15.68 5.03
N LYS A 217 -6.92 16.39 6.17
CA LYS A 217 -5.80 16.74 7.02
C LYS A 217 -5.30 15.48 7.76
N ALA A 218 -4.11 15.56 8.35
CA ALA A 218 -3.52 14.44 9.10
C ALA A 218 -4.46 13.92 10.22
N ASP A 219 -5.23 14.80 10.85
CA ASP A 219 -6.19 14.46 11.90
C ASP A 219 -7.51 13.83 11.39
N GLY A 220 -7.61 13.54 10.09
CA GLY A 220 -8.80 13.00 9.44
C GLY A 220 -9.90 14.04 9.14
N THR A 221 -9.63 15.34 9.27
CA THR A 221 -10.58 16.37 8.84
C THR A 221 -10.68 16.38 7.31
N PHE A 222 -11.88 16.18 6.78
CA PHE A 222 -12.15 16.18 5.33
C PHE A 222 -11.84 17.54 4.69
N VAL A 223 -11.25 17.51 3.49
CA VAL A 223 -10.87 18.71 2.74
C VAL A 223 -11.59 18.78 1.40
N LEU A 224 -11.45 17.75 0.56
CA LEU A 224 -12.10 17.69 -0.75
C LEU A 224 -12.22 16.27 -1.27
N GLN A 225 -13.12 16.07 -2.24
CA GLN A 225 -13.26 14.87 -3.05
C GLN A 225 -12.95 15.19 -4.51
N ILE A 226 -12.17 14.34 -5.18
CA ILE A 226 -11.87 14.36 -6.61
C ILE A 226 -12.64 13.23 -7.25
N GLY A 227 -13.42 13.49 -8.28
CA GLY A 227 -14.29 12.51 -8.91
C GLY A 227 -15.63 12.33 -8.19
N THR A 228 -16.48 11.44 -8.67
CA THR A 228 -17.82 11.19 -8.16
C THR A 228 -17.97 9.76 -7.65
N ALA A 229 -18.22 9.59 -6.37
CA ALA A 229 -18.54 8.26 -5.84
C ALA A 229 -19.76 7.66 -6.56
N GLY A 230 -19.66 6.41 -6.99
CA GLY A 230 -20.73 5.72 -7.71
C GLY A 230 -20.84 6.02 -9.19
N ALA A 231 -19.90 6.74 -9.78
CA ALA A 231 -19.91 7.05 -11.21
C ALA A 231 -19.99 5.80 -12.09
N LYS A 232 -20.52 5.97 -13.29
CA LYS A 232 -20.82 4.88 -14.24
C LYS A 232 -19.72 4.73 -15.28
N GLY A 233 -19.07 3.59 -15.28
CA GLY A 233 -18.23 3.11 -16.37
C GLY A 233 -16.88 3.83 -16.52
N PRO A 234 -15.90 3.10 -17.08
CA PRO A 234 -14.58 3.68 -17.30
C PRO A 234 -14.62 4.72 -18.44
N ASN A 235 -13.88 5.82 -18.24
CA ASN A 235 -13.59 6.80 -19.27
C ASN A 235 -12.18 7.37 -19.08
N SER A 236 -11.19 6.76 -19.72
CA SER A 236 -9.79 7.18 -19.60
C SER A 236 -9.49 8.56 -20.24
N ASN A 237 -10.45 9.16 -20.92
CA ASN A 237 -10.33 10.53 -21.47
C ASN A 237 -11.11 11.58 -20.67
N ASP A 238 -11.78 11.19 -19.59
CA ASP A 238 -12.48 12.15 -18.75
C ASP A 238 -11.51 13.17 -18.14
N THR A 239 -11.89 14.44 -18.15
CA THR A 239 -11.12 15.57 -17.65
C THR A 239 -11.86 16.44 -16.64
N ASN A 240 -13.20 16.30 -16.53
CA ASN A 240 -14.03 17.18 -15.71
C ASN A 240 -15.40 16.62 -15.32
N GLY A 241 -15.62 15.31 -15.51
CA GLY A 241 -16.90 14.65 -15.22
C GLY A 241 -17.24 14.49 -13.75
N GLY A 242 -16.27 14.66 -12.87
CA GLY A 242 -16.43 14.53 -11.44
C GLY A 242 -16.96 15.81 -10.73
N VAL A 243 -17.21 15.70 -9.43
CA VAL A 243 -17.74 16.80 -8.63
C VAL A 243 -16.86 18.05 -8.73
N ASN A 244 -17.48 19.21 -8.72
CA ASN A 244 -16.80 20.52 -8.82
C ASN A 244 -15.93 20.67 -10.07
N GLY A 245 -16.22 19.91 -11.16
CA GLY A 245 -15.43 19.91 -12.40
C GLY A 245 -14.03 19.37 -12.21
N THR A 246 -13.83 18.43 -11.31
CA THR A 246 -12.65 17.58 -11.25
C THR A 246 -12.76 16.47 -12.27
N PRO A 247 -11.65 15.84 -12.71
CA PRO A 247 -11.76 14.64 -13.55
C PRO A 247 -12.35 13.48 -12.75
N GLU A 248 -12.90 12.50 -13.45
CA GLU A 248 -13.46 11.30 -12.87
C GLU A 248 -12.51 10.11 -13.00
N PRO A 249 -11.80 9.73 -11.93
CA PRO A 249 -11.08 8.46 -11.90
C PRO A 249 -12.09 7.31 -11.84
N TYR A 250 -11.66 6.12 -12.23
CA TYR A 250 -12.49 4.93 -12.14
C TYR A 250 -11.73 3.75 -11.53
N TRP A 251 -12.01 3.49 -10.27
CA TRP A 251 -11.29 2.55 -9.40
C TRP A 251 -9.79 2.87 -9.30
N PRO A 252 -9.43 4.06 -8.82
CA PRO A 252 -8.03 4.46 -8.68
C PRO A 252 -7.31 3.59 -7.65
N ALA A 253 -6.06 3.26 -7.95
CA ALA A 253 -5.26 2.36 -7.13
C ALA A 253 -4.34 3.11 -6.14
N ASP A 254 -3.59 4.09 -6.62
CA ASP A 254 -2.50 4.72 -5.88
C ASP A 254 -2.23 6.13 -6.39
N MET A 255 -1.46 6.94 -5.64
CA MET A 255 -1.10 8.28 -6.07
C MET A 255 0.23 8.73 -5.44
N THR A 256 0.80 9.80 -6.01
CA THR A 256 1.92 10.55 -5.47
C THR A 256 1.78 12.03 -5.82
N VAL A 257 2.24 12.93 -4.96
CA VAL A 257 2.26 14.37 -5.20
C VAL A 257 3.71 14.85 -5.38
N ASP A 258 3.97 15.56 -6.45
CA ASP A 258 5.25 16.23 -6.64
C ASP A 258 5.33 17.49 -5.74
N PRO A 259 6.26 17.52 -4.77
CA PRO A 259 6.37 18.63 -3.86
C PRO A 259 6.84 19.95 -4.54
N LYS A 260 7.37 19.88 -5.76
CA LYS A 260 7.86 21.05 -6.49
C LYS A 260 6.76 21.73 -7.31
N THR A 261 5.87 20.93 -7.90
CA THR A 261 4.83 21.43 -8.81
C THR A 261 3.44 21.37 -8.20
N ASN A 262 3.26 20.67 -7.08
CA ASN A 262 1.97 20.32 -6.47
C ASN A 262 1.06 19.52 -7.40
N LEU A 263 1.60 18.88 -8.44
CA LEU A 263 0.84 17.94 -9.27
C LEU A 263 0.76 16.58 -8.61
N MET A 264 -0.43 16.01 -8.61
CA MET A 264 -0.69 14.65 -8.15
C MET A 264 -0.82 13.71 -9.35
N TYR A 265 -0.01 12.66 -9.36
CA TYR A 265 -0.04 11.57 -10.34
C TYR A 265 -0.82 10.42 -9.75
N ILE A 266 -1.94 10.06 -10.38
CA ILE A 266 -2.87 9.04 -9.91
C ILE A 266 -2.78 7.83 -10.83
N ALA A 267 -2.52 6.65 -10.26
CA ALA A 267 -2.67 5.38 -10.95
C ALA A 267 -4.17 5.07 -11.08
N ASP A 268 -4.79 5.59 -12.10
CA ASP A 268 -6.22 5.46 -12.41
C ASP A 268 -6.42 4.19 -13.26
N GLY A 269 -6.37 3.01 -12.61
CA GLY A 269 -5.98 1.80 -13.30
C GLY A 269 -6.86 0.56 -13.20
N TYR A 270 -7.68 0.36 -12.18
CA TYR A 270 -8.53 -0.84 -12.13
C TYR A 270 -9.70 -0.77 -13.10
N GLY A 271 -10.24 0.40 -13.33
CA GLY A 271 -11.30 0.63 -14.30
C GLY A 271 -10.82 1.40 -15.51
N ASN A 272 -10.13 2.52 -15.33
CA ASN A 272 -9.42 3.24 -16.37
C ASN A 272 -8.05 2.61 -16.63
N ARG A 273 -7.33 3.09 -17.66
CA ARG A 273 -6.00 2.59 -18.03
C ARG A 273 -5.04 3.74 -18.28
N ARG A 274 -4.93 4.62 -17.29
CA ARG A 274 -4.13 5.85 -17.41
C ARG A 274 -3.41 6.19 -16.11
N VAL A 275 -2.43 7.05 -16.23
CA VAL A 275 -2.02 7.93 -15.13
C VAL A 275 -2.76 9.25 -15.32
N LEU A 276 -3.58 9.63 -14.35
CA LEU A 276 -4.31 10.90 -14.32
C LEU A 276 -3.47 11.91 -13.52
N ILE A 277 -3.38 13.15 -14.00
CA ILE A 277 -2.63 14.24 -13.37
C ILE A 277 -3.60 15.34 -12.97
N VAL A 278 -3.56 15.75 -11.72
CA VAL A 278 -4.39 16.84 -11.19
C VAL A 278 -3.55 17.78 -10.32
N ASP A 279 -4.03 18.99 -10.14
CA ASP A 279 -3.52 19.88 -9.09
C ASP A 279 -3.96 19.37 -7.72
N ALA A 280 -3.03 19.10 -6.83
CA ALA A 280 -3.31 18.47 -5.52
C ALA A 280 -4.06 19.39 -4.54
N ALA A 281 -4.07 20.72 -4.78
CA ALA A 281 -4.80 21.64 -3.93
C ALA A 281 -6.29 21.71 -4.30
N THR A 282 -6.60 21.65 -5.60
CA THR A 282 -7.95 21.90 -6.13
C THR A 282 -8.62 20.66 -6.73
N GLY A 283 -7.86 19.61 -7.01
CA GLY A 283 -8.32 18.43 -7.74
C GLY A 283 -8.54 18.67 -9.23
N LYS A 284 -8.20 19.85 -9.78
CA LYS A 284 -8.44 20.18 -11.18
C LYS A 284 -7.49 19.42 -12.11
N TYR A 285 -8.01 19.05 -13.26
CA TYR A 285 -7.27 18.37 -14.30
C TYR A 285 -6.05 19.14 -14.78
N ALA A 286 -4.92 18.44 -14.91
CA ALA A 286 -3.66 18.97 -15.43
C ALA A 286 -3.10 18.15 -16.61
N GLY A 287 -3.50 16.87 -16.75
CA GLY A 287 -3.06 16.00 -17.82
C GLY A 287 -3.42 14.54 -17.57
N HIS A 288 -3.16 13.69 -18.54
CA HIS A 288 -3.18 12.25 -18.38
C HIS A 288 -2.36 11.58 -19.50
N PHE A 289 -1.98 10.33 -19.28
CA PHE A 289 -1.30 9.52 -20.28
C PHE A 289 -1.50 8.02 -20.07
N GLY A 290 -1.36 7.26 -21.14
CA GLY A 290 -1.34 5.81 -21.17
C GLY A 290 0.07 5.25 -21.27
N ALA A 291 0.19 3.98 -21.64
CA ALA A 291 1.47 3.33 -21.84
C ALA A 291 2.35 4.11 -22.84
N TYR A 292 3.66 4.12 -22.58
CA TYR A 292 4.67 4.85 -23.36
C TYR A 292 4.47 6.37 -23.40
N GLY A 293 3.65 6.93 -22.49
CA GLY A 293 3.37 8.35 -22.38
C GLY A 293 2.41 8.91 -23.44
N GLN A 294 1.88 8.06 -24.31
CA GLN A 294 0.91 8.46 -25.32
C GLN A 294 -0.49 8.66 -24.71
N ASN A 295 -1.38 9.24 -25.48
CA ASN A 295 -2.78 9.33 -25.03
C ASN A 295 -3.35 7.94 -24.77
N PRO A 296 -4.17 7.75 -23.72
CA PRO A 296 -4.86 6.49 -23.47
C PRO A 296 -5.70 6.13 -24.70
N VAL A 297 -5.63 4.88 -25.13
CA VAL A 297 -6.48 4.44 -26.24
C VAL A 297 -7.88 4.18 -25.71
N MET A 298 -8.82 4.88 -26.32
CA MET A 298 -10.24 4.69 -26.14
C MET A 298 -10.79 3.92 -27.34
N GLY A 299 -11.28 2.76 -27.09
CA GLY A 299 -12.16 2.03 -27.97
C GLY A 299 -13.19 1.32 -27.10
N GLU A 300 -14.29 0.88 -27.64
CA GLU A 300 -15.29 0.07 -26.93
C GLU A 300 -14.67 -1.15 -26.23
N ASN A 301 -13.43 -1.48 -26.58
CA ASN A 301 -12.64 -2.56 -26.02
C ASN A 301 -11.34 -2.11 -25.32
N GLY A 302 -11.17 -0.82 -25.03
CA GLY A 302 -10.02 -0.32 -24.25
C GLY A 302 -8.64 -0.82 -24.70
N GLY A 303 -8.45 -1.03 -26.01
CA GLY A 303 -7.16 -1.47 -26.55
C GLY A 303 -6.82 -2.96 -26.40
N GLY A 304 -7.80 -3.81 -26.25
CA GLY A 304 -7.65 -5.27 -26.15
C GLY A 304 -8.80 -5.90 -25.37
N PRO A 305 -8.98 -7.22 -25.44
CA PRO A 305 -9.99 -7.87 -24.67
C PRO A 305 -9.80 -7.49 -23.20
N ASP A 306 -10.87 -7.08 -22.56
CA ASP A 306 -10.91 -6.79 -21.13
C ASP A 306 -10.80 -8.13 -20.40
N VAL A 307 -9.55 -8.62 -20.33
CA VAL A 307 -9.22 -9.76 -19.51
C VAL A 307 -9.08 -9.17 -18.12
N GLY A 308 -10.10 -9.41 -17.32
CA GLY A 308 -10.22 -8.85 -15.98
C GLY A 308 -8.97 -8.94 -15.14
N GLU A 309 -9.00 -8.33 -13.97
CA GLU A 309 -7.95 -8.44 -12.97
C GLU A 309 -7.45 -9.89 -12.84
N GLY A 310 -6.15 -10.09 -12.89
CA GLY A 310 -5.55 -11.40 -12.68
C GLY A 310 -5.35 -12.29 -13.90
N VAL A 311 -5.66 -11.83 -15.11
CA VAL A 311 -5.37 -12.58 -16.34
C VAL A 311 -4.26 -11.90 -17.13
N SER A 312 -3.09 -12.52 -17.22
CA SER A 312 -2.00 -12.07 -18.08
C SER A 312 -2.32 -12.30 -19.56
N SER A 313 -1.99 -11.33 -20.43
CA SER A 313 -2.07 -11.49 -21.89
C SER A 313 -0.84 -12.19 -22.46
N TRP A 314 0.13 -12.49 -21.61
CA TRP A 314 1.36 -13.14 -22.04
C TRP A 314 1.08 -14.58 -22.46
N PRO A 315 1.52 -15.00 -23.65
CA PRO A 315 1.43 -16.42 -24.04
C PRO A 315 2.26 -17.28 -23.09
N ALA A 316 1.89 -18.55 -22.97
CA ALA A 316 2.66 -19.53 -22.19
C ALA A 316 4.13 -19.64 -22.66
N GLU A 317 4.39 -19.35 -23.94
CA GLU A 317 5.72 -19.34 -24.56
C GLU A 317 6.27 -17.91 -24.69
N PHE A 318 6.33 -17.17 -23.58
CA PHE A 318 6.92 -15.83 -23.59
C PHE A 318 8.43 -15.89 -23.93
N LYS A 319 8.80 -15.22 -25.02
CA LYS A 319 10.21 -14.99 -25.35
C LYS A 319 10.62 -13.58 -24.99
N ARG A 320 11.73 -13.45 -24.26
CA ARG A 320 12.28 -12.15 -23.86
C ARG A 320 12.41 -11.20 -25.05
N GLY A 321 11.88 -10.01 -24.91
CA GLY A 321 12.02 -8.94 -25.91
C GLY A 321 11.04 -9.00 -27.08
N GLU A 322 10.23 -10.05 -27.22
CA GLU A 322 9.30 -10.19 -28.35
C GLU A 322 7.96 -9.50 -28.14
N MET A 323 7.54 -9.28 -26.87
CA MET A 323 6.25 -8.67 -26.58
C MET A 323 6.39 -7.30 -25.92
N LYS A 324 5.82 -6.30 -26.57
CA LYS A 324 5.65 -4.94 -26.04
C LYS A 324 4.16 -4.61 -26.05
N PRO A 325 3.42 -4.86 -24.95
CA PRO A 325 2.01 -4.46 -24.88
C PRO A 325 1.89 -2.97 -25.12
N LYS A 326 1.11 -2.60 -26.14
CA LYS A 326 0.98 -1.21 -26.61
C LYS A 326 0.24 -0.31 -25.64
N PHE A 327 -0.52 -0.89 -24.72
CA PHE A 327 -1.39 -0.19 -23.78
C PHE A 327 -1.13 -0.66 -22.37
N PHE A 328 -1.48 0.20 -21.42
CA PHE A 328 -1.63 -0.25 -20.04
C PHE A 328 -2.74 -1.27 -19.94
N ARG A 329 -2.57 -2.20 -19.02
CA ARG A 329 -3.59 -3.19 -18.70
C ARG A 329 -4.11 -2.97 -17.29
N SER A 330 -5.37 -3.30 -17.05
CA SER A 330 -5.95 -3.23 -15.71
C SER A 330 -5.29 -4.25 -14.76
N PRO A 331 -4.81 -3.81 -13.58
CA PRO A 331 -4.74 -2.41 -13.17
C PRO A 331 -3.41 -1.72 -13.52
N VAL A 332 -3.47 -0.41 -13.80
CA VAL A 332 -2.34 0.49 -13.54
C VAL A 332 -2.30 0.69 -12.02
N HIS A 333 -1.36 0.03 -11.36
CA HIS A 333 -1.48 -0.24 -9.91
C HIS A 333 -0.71 0.74 -9.03
N CYS A 334 0.37 1.32 -9.51
CA CYS A 334 1.10 2.36 -8.80
C CYS A 334 1.57 3.48 -9.71
N ALA A 335 1.76 4.68 -9.13
CA ALA A 335 2.45 5.80 -9.73
C ALA A 335 3.33 6.46 -8.66
N LYS A 336 4.64 6.22 -8.70
CA LYS A 336 5.59 6.65 -7.66
C LYS A 336 6.65 7.59 -8.24
N LEU A 337 6.71 8.79 -7.71
CA LEU A 337 7.68 9.81 -8.12
C LEU A 337 8.96 9.70 -7.30
N ALA A 338 10.09 9.56 -7.99
CA ALA A 338 11.42 9.63 -7.40
C ALA A 338 11.91 11.08 -7.28
N SER A 339 12.88 11.31 -6.41
CA SER A 339 13.43 12.66 -6.12
C SER A 339 14.09 13.36 -7.32
N ASP A 340 14.51 12.58 -8.31
CA ASP A 340 15.10 13.05 -9.57
C ASP A 340 14.07 13.42 -10.66
N GLY A 341 12.76 13.31 -10.33
CA GLY A 341 11.67 13.65 -11.24
C GLY A 341 11.27 12.53 -12.20
N LEU A 342 11.78 11.30 -11.98
CA LEU A 342 11.30 10.12 -12.69
C LEU A 342 10.07 9.54 -12.00
N LEU A 343 9.04 9.30 -12.78
CA LEU A 343 7.79 8.67 -12.36
C LEU A 343 7.78 7.20 -12.78
N TYR A 344 7.59 6.32 -11.82
CA TYR A 344 7.53 4.87 -12.01
C TYR A 344 6.07 4.41 -11.95
N VAL A 345 5.62 3.75 -13.01
CA VAL A 345 4.22 3.33 -13.19
C VAL A 345 4.15 1.81 -13.24
N CYS A 346 3.46 1.21 -12.29
CA CYS A 346 3.23 -0.23 -12.23
C CYS A 346 2.10 -0.64 -13.19
N ASP A 347 2.44 -1.19 -14.32
CA ASP A 347 1.52 -1.83 -15.26
C ASP A 347 1.41 -3.31 -14.90
N ARG A 348 0.67 -3.59 -13.82
CA ARG A 348 0.69 -4.85 -13.08
C ARG A 348 0.41 -6.06 -13.94
N SER A 349 -0.70 -6.07 -14.67
CA SER A 349 -1.09 -7.23 -15.49
C SER A 349 -0.25 -7.41 -16.76
N ASN A 350 0.57 -6.43 -17.11
CA ASN A 350 1.62 -6.56 -18.12
C ASN A 350 2.98 -6.92 -17.51
N ASN A 351 3.04 -7.20 -16.20
CA ASN A 351 4.27 -7.61 -15.50
C ASN A 351 5.43 -6.65 -15.73
N ARG A 352 5.18 -5.34 -15.66
CA ARG A 352 6.21 -4.33 -15.92
C ARG A 352 6.04 -3.08 -15.08
N VAL A 353 7.16 -2.37 -14.95
CA VAL A 353 7.21 -0.99 -14.47
C VAL A 353 7.68 -0.11 -15.62
N GLN A 354 6.90 0.89 -16.03
CA GLN A 354 7.31 1.90 -17.00
C GLN A 354 7.80 3.16 -16.29
N ILE A 355 8.81 3.81 -16.86
CA ILE A 355 9.52 4.95 -16.28
C ILE A 355 9.33 6.16 -17.20
N PHE A 356 8.94 7.30 -16.60
CA PHE A 356 8.65 8.53 -17.31
C PHE A 356 9.36 9.73 -16.68
N ARG A 357 9.69 10.74 -17.48
CA ARG A 357 9.98 12.08 -16.97
C ARG A 357 8.67 12.77 -16.62
N ALA A 358 8.42 13.00 -15.35
CA ALA A 358 7.17 13.57 -14.86
C ALA A 358 6.86 14.95 -15.50
N SER A 359 7.86 15.77 -15.73
CA SER A 359 7.71 17.10 -16.37
C SER A 359 7.28 17.07 -17.84
N GLU A 360 7.44 15.94 -18.52
CA GLU A 360 7.15 15.77 -19.94
C GLU A 360 5.88 14.92 -20.16
N ALA A 361 5.50 14.09 -19.20
CA ALA A 361 4.35 13.19 -19.27
C ALA A 361 3.02 13.96 -19.14
N GLY A 362 1.95 13.40 -19.71
CA GLY A 362 0.60 13.96 -19.59
C GLY A 362 0.25 15.04 -20.58
N LYS A 363 1.13 15.37 -21.51
CA LYS A 363 0.84 16.24 -22.65
C LYS A 363 0.36 15.40 -23.85
N PRO A 364 -0.52 15.92 -24.72
CA PRO A 364 -0.93 15.21 -25.93
C PRO A 364 0.28 14.73 -26.74
N CYS A 365 0.42 13.44 -26.94
CA CYS A 365 1.60 12.84 -27.55
C CYS A 365 1.27 11.48 -28.18
N SER A 366 2.05 11.09 -29.20
CA SER A 366 1.96 9.79 -29.86
C SER A 366 3.32 9.08 -29.81
N ASN A 367 3.35 7.88 -29.25
CA ASN A 367 4.53 7.03 -29.17
C ASN A 367 4.15 5.53 -29.36
N PRO A 368 3.63 5.16 -30.54
CA PRO A 368 3.05 3.82 -30.77
C PRO A 368 4.10 2.69 -30.71
N ASN A 369 5.38 3.03 -30.87
CA ASN A 369 6.50 2.07 -30.85
C ASN A 369 7.21 2.00 -29.50
N GLY A 370 6.81 2.81 -28.51
CA GLY A 370 7.46 2.85 -27.20
C GLY A 370 8.93 3.28 -27.29
N GLU A 371 9.20 4.32 -28.08
CA GLU A 371 10.57 4.85 -28.25
C GLU A 371 10.96 5.68 -27.02
N PRO A 372 12.08 5.34 -26.36
CA PRO A 372 12.62 6.17 -25.28
C PRO A 372 12.92 7.61 -25.75
N GLY A 373 12.68 8.59 -24.85
CA GLY A 373 12.84 10.02 -25.16
C GLY A 373 11.62 10.66 -25.82
N LYS A 374 10.59 9.89 -26.17
CA LYS A 374 9.31 10.43 -26.68
C LYS A 374 8.24 10.38 -25.59
N CYS A 375 7.37 11.39 -25.56
CA CYS A 375 6.23 11.48 -24.64
C CYS A 375 6.60 11.35 -23.14
N GLY A 376 7.81 11.74 -22.79
CA GLY A 376 8.35 11.57 -21.44
C GLY A 376 8.76 10.13 -21.11
N PHE A 377 8.53 9.14 -21.97
CA PHE A 377 8.92 7.76 -21.72
C PHE A 377 10.44 7.60 -21.72
N VAL A 378 10.97 6.96 -20.69
CA VAL A 378 12.40 6.73 -20.48
C VAL A 378 12.77 5.26 -20.76
N GLY A 379 11.97 4.33 -20.28
CA GLY A 379 12.23 2.91 -20.39
C GLY A 379 11.26 2.07 -19.56
N GLU A 380 11.47 0.78 -19.56
CA GLU A 380 10.66 -0.17 -18.79
C GLU A 380 11.48 -1.33 -18.24
N LEU A 381 10.99 -1.91 -17.15
CA LEU A 381 11.50 -3.11 -16.52
C LEU A 381 10.39 -4.14 -16.45
N HIS A 382 10.60 -5.31 -17.01
CA HIS A 382 9.69 -6.45 -16.86
C HIS A 382 10.05 -7.27 -15.62
N VAL A 383 9.03 -7.61 -14.82
CA VAL A 383 9.16 -8.32 -13.54
C VAL A 383 8.45 -9.65 -13.65
N ALA A 384 9.18 -10.74 -13.54
CA ALA A 384 8.66 -12.12 -13.67
C ALA A 384 7.60 -12.26 -14.79
N PRO A 385 7.94 -11.99 -16.06
CA PRO A 385 6.99 -11.71 -17.12
C PRO A 385 6.06 -12.88 -17.50
N GLN A 386 6.36 -14.09 -17.04
CA GLN A 386 5.50 -15.27 -17.26
C GLN A 386 4.40 -15.46 -16.20
N THR A 387 4.30 -14.55 -15.26
CA THR A 387 3.30 -14.63 -14.18
C THR A 387 1.90 -14.25 -14.69
N ALA A 388 0.94 -15.13 -14.54
CA ALA A 388 -0.41 -14.93 -15.10
C ALA A 388 -1.23 -13.85 -14.40
N SER A 389 -1.08 -13.69 -13.07
CA SER A 389 -1.92 -12.79 -12.28
C SER A 389 -1.37 -11.37 -12.12
N GLY A 390 -0.24 -11.08 -12.77
CA GLY A 390 0.42 -9.77 -12.66
C GLY A 390 1.34 -9.66 -11.42
N THR A 391 2.41 -8.90 -11.55
CA THR A 391 3.51 -8.90 -10.56
C THR A 391 3.69 -7.56 -9.87
N SER A 392 3.89 -6.49 -10.63
CA SER A 392 4.30 -5.19 -10.12
C SER A 392 3.18 -4.49 -9.34
N GLY A 393 3.02 -4.80 -8.06
CA GLY A 393 2.03 -4.16 -7.19
C GLY A 393 2.39 -2.73 -6.87
N THR A 394 3.55 -2.53 -6.27
CA THR A 394 4.04 -1.18 -5.98
C THR A 394 5.56 -1.13 -6.09
N VAL A 395 6.08 0.08 -6.23
CA VAL A 395 7.51 0.37 -6.09
C VAL A 395 7.73 1.37 -4.98
N ASN A 396 8.89 1.26 -4.33
CA ASN A 396 9.41 2.26 -3.41
C ASN A 396 10.93 2.38 -3.59
N PHE A 397 11.55 3.37 -2.99
CA PHE A 397 12.96 3.67 -3.20
C PHE A 397 13.71 3.70 -1.88
N SER A 398 15.02 3.42 -1.95
CA SER A 398 15.90 3.65 -0.82
C SER A 398 16.03 5.15 -0.48
N THR A 399 16.41 5.43 0.74
CA THR A 399 16.45 6.80 1.30
C THR A 399 17.80 7.50 1.13
N ASP A 400 18.77 6.84 0.45
CA ASP A 400 20.01 7.49 0.04
C ASP A 400 19.72 8.63 -0.98
N ALA A 401 20.59 9.62 -1.06
CA ALA A 401 20.37 10.83 -1.85
C ALA A 401 20.05 10.57 -3.35
N LYS A 402 20.48 9.42 -3.88
CA LYS A 402 20.21 9.01 -5.25
C LYS A 402 19.01 8.08 -5.38
N GLN A 403 18.42 7.65 -4.27
CA GLN A 403 17.41 6.61 -4.26
C GLN A 403 17.85 5.42 -5.11
N SER A 404 19.05 4.94 -4.86
CA SER A 404 19.76 4.00 -5.74
C SER A 404 19.17 2.60 -5.78
N CYS A 405 18.42 2.19 -4.75
CA CYS A 405 17.63 0.97 -4.77
C CYS A 405 16.17 1.27 -5.13
N MET A 406 15.57 0.38 -5.89
CA MET A 406 14.12 0.30 -6.09
C MET A 406 13.63 -1.03 -5.52
N TYR A 407 12.62 -0.97 -4.68
CA TYR A 407 11.94 -2.13 -4.10
C TYR A 407 10.64 -2.35 -4.85
N ILE A 408 10.42 -3.55 -5.38
CA ILE A 408 9.22 -3.89 -6.14
C ILE A 408 8.48 -5.01 -5.43
N ALA A 409 7.27 -4.74 -4.95
CA ALA A 409 6.41 -5.78 -4.40
C ALA A 409 5.78 -6.59 -5.54
N ASP A 410 6.08 -7.88 -5.58
CA ASP A 410 5.47 -8.85 -6.49
C ASP A 410 4.40 -9.63 -5.72
N LEU A 411 3.16 -9.26 -5.95
CA LEU A 411 2.02 -9.80 -5.23
C LEU A 411 1.84 -11.31 -5.47
N THR A 412 2.05 -11.74 -6.70
CA THR A 412 1.72 -13.10 -7.13
C THR A 412 2.83 -14.10 -6.78
N ASN A 413 4.08 -13.65 -6.80
CA ASN A 413 5.22 -14.50 -6.45
C ASN A 413 5.68 -14.34 -5.00
N ASP A 414 4.93 -13.60 -4.19
CA ASP A 414 5.13 -13.45 -2.74
C ASP A 414 6.56 -13.03 -2.36
N THR A 415 7.09 -12.01 -3.05
CA THR A 415 8.45 -11.51 -2.83
C THR A 415 8.57 -10.01 -3.08
N ILE A 416 9.63 -9.39 -2.54
CA ILE A 416 10.00 -8.02 -2.85
C ILE A 416 11.38 -8.04 -3.51
N TYR A 417 11.47 -7.57 -4.75
CA TYR A 417 12.74 -7.45 -5.45
C TYR A 417 13.51 -6.22 -4.97
N ILE A 418 14.81 -6.36 -4.84
CA ILE A 418 15.78 -5.28 -4.66
C ILE A 418 16.47 -5.06 -5.99
N VAL A 419 16.22 -3.90 -6.60
CA VAL A 419 16.70 -3.56 -7.94
C VAL A 419 17.62 -2.36 -7.86
N ASN A 420 18.77 -2.42 -8.53
CA ASN A 420 19.55 -1.23 -8.78
C ASN A 420 18.78 -0.30 -9.73
N ARG A 421 18.37 0.88 -9.24
CA ARG A 421 17.51 1.79 -9.99
C ARG A 421 18.18 2.40 -11.24
N GLN A 422 19.51 2.50 -11.24
CA GLN A 422 20.27 3.11 -12.34
C GLN A 422 20.35 2.20 -13.57
N ASN A 423 20.60 0.91 -13.37
CA ASN A 423 20.81 -0.04 -14.46
C ASN A 423 19.69 -1.07 -14.58
N LEU A 424 18.69 -1.01 -13.70
CA LEU A 424 17.51 -1.89 -13.67
C LEU A 424 17.86 -3.37 -13.51
N THR A 425 18.91 -3.68 -12.73
CA THR A 425 19.32 -5.07 -12.46
C THR A 425 18.87 -5.53 -11.08
N GLU A 426 18.42 -6.77 -10.97
CA GLU A 426 18.10 -7.40 -9.70
C GLU A 426 19.38 -7.65 -8.89
N LEU A 427 19.36 -7.21 -7.64
CA LEU A 427 20.45 -7.40 -6.67
C LEU A 427 20.09 -8.41 -5.59
N GLY A 428 18.81 -8.66 -5.35
CA GLY A 428 18.34 -9.60 -4.34
C GLY A 428 16.83 -9.53 -4.15
N ARG A 429 16.35 -10.26 -3.14
CA ARG A 429 14.93 -10.37 -2.78
C ARG A 429 14.74 -10.39 -1.28
N VAL A 430 13.56 -9.97 -0.85
CA VAL A 430 13.10 -10.06 0.53
C VAL A 430 11.86 -10.94 0.59
N GLY A 431 11.84 -11.89 1.53
CA GLY A 431 10.72 -12.76 1.79
C GLY A 431 10.51 -13.85 0.74
N THR A 432 9.63 -14.76 1.06
CA THR A 432 9.20 -15.90 0.23
C THR A 432 7.74 -16.21 0.54
N GLY A 433 7.06 -16.94 -0.34
CA GLY A 433 5.67 -17.33 -0.12
C GLY A 433 5.44 -18.11 1.18
N GLY A 434 4.39 -17.76 1.92
CA GLY A 434 3.96 -18.42 3.14
C GLY A 434 3.25 -17.49 4.12
N ARG A 435 2.90 -18.04 5.29
CA ARG A 435 2.11 -17.33 6.31
C ARG A 435 2.87 -17.07 7.61
N GLN A 436 4.11 -17.56 7.72
CA GLN A 436 4.93 -17.31 8.88
C GLN A 436 5.49 -15.89 8.87
N ALA A 437 5.98 -15.44 10.01
CA ALA A 437 6.65 -14.15 10.13
C ALA A 437 7.87 -14.08 9.19
N GLY A 438 7.97 -13.01 8.41
CA GLY A 438 9.00 -12.83 7.37
C GLY A 438 8.68 -13.48 6.03
N GLN A 439 7.62 -14.29 5.95
CA GLN A 439 7.06 -14.77 4.68
C GLN A 439 5.93 -13.86 4.21
N PHE A 440 5.55 -13.96 2.96
CA PHE A 440 4.48 -13.17 2.36
C PHE A 440 3.33 -14.04 1.85
N HIS A 441 2.15 -13.46 1.89
CA HIS A 441 1.01 -13.89 1.12
C HIS A 441 0.36 -12.66 0.53
N TRP A 442 0.51 -12.47 -0.78
CA TRP A 442 0.03 -11.32 -1.52
C TRP A 442 0.56 -9.97 -0.97
N PRO A 443 1.90 -9.74 -0.97
CA PRO A 443 2.49 -8.47 -0.52
C PRO A 443 2.06 -7.35 -1.46
N HIS A 444 1.11 -6.56 -1.01
CA HIS A 444 0.42 -5.56 -1.84
C HIS A 444 1.20 -4.26 -1.95
N VAL A 445 1.87 -3.87 -0.87
CA VAL A 445 2.57 -2.60 -0.78
C VAL A 445 3.87 -2.73 0.00
N VAL A 446 4.87 -1.92 -0.41
CA VAL A 446 6.14 -1.74 0.31
C VAL A 446 6.42 -0.25 0.46
N ALA A 447 6.93 0.15 1.64
CA ALA A 447 7.38 1.51 1.94
C ALA A 447 8.69 1.46 2.73
N ALA A 448 9.50 2.52 2.67
CA ALA A 448 10.78 2.63 3.38
C ALA A 448 10.80 3.85 4.30
N ASP A 449 11.36 3.71 5.52
CA ASP A 449 11.62 4.84 6.42
C ASP A 449 12.99 5.48 6.18
N GLY A 450 13.27 6.61 6.86
CA GLY A 450 14.52 7.36 6.73
C GLY A 450 15.79 6.56 7.08
N GLU A 451 15.66 5.48 7.84
CA GLU A 451 16.75 4.55 8.16
C GLU A 451 16.90 3.44 7.11
N GLY A 452 15.97 3.36 6.15
CA GLY A 452 15.91 2.37 5.09
C GLY A 452 15.29 1.05 5.51
N ASN A 453 14.60 0.96 6.66
CA ASN A 453 13.80 -0.20 7.01
C ASN A 453 12.58 -0.27 6.07
N LEU A 454 12.11 -1.50 5.78
CA LEU A 454 10.95 -1.70 4.93
C LEU A 454 9.71 -2.04 5.77
N TYR A 455 8.58 -1.52 5.32
CA TYR A 455 7.26 -1.84 5.84
C TYR A 455 6.42 -2.42 4.72
N THR A 456 5.72 -3.52 5.00
CA THR A 456 4.91 -4.23 4.01
C THR A 456 3.49 -4.40 4.48
N GLY A 457 2.55 -4.32 3.55
CA GLY A 457 1.16 -4.62 3.77
C GLY A 457 0.68 -5.72 2.85
N GLU A 458 -0.11 -6.63 3.38
CA GLU A 458 -0.62 -7.79 2.67
C GLU A 458 -2.14 -7.75 2.58
N VAL A 459 -2.68 -8.18 1.44
CA VAL A 459 -4.11 -8.36 1.21
C VAL A 459 -4.45 -9.86 1.13
N ASP A 460 -5.71 -10.19 0.86
CA ASP A 460 -6.18 -11.55 0.61
C ASP A 460 -5.79 -12.57 1.71
N ALA A 461 -6.58 -12.66 2.75
CA ALA A 461 -6.43 -13.61 3.86
C ALA A 461 -5.12 -13.52 4.69
N ALA A 462 -4.18 -12.66 4.33
CA ALA A 462 -3.02 -12.37 5.18
C ALA A 462 -3.34 -11.25 6.18
N GLY A 463 -3.93 -10.15 5.71
CA GLY A 463 -4.43 -9.05 6.54
C GLY A 463 -3.43 -8.56 7.58
N ARG A 464 -2.16 -8.35 7.18
CA ARG A 464 -1.10 -8.00 8.13
C ARG A 464 -0.15 -6.94 7.61
N VAL A 465 0.57 -6.33 8.55
CA VAL A 465 1.71 -5.47 8.31
C VAL A 465 2.96 -6.10 8.91
N GLN A 466 4.12 -5.91 8.25
CA GLN A 466 5.40 -6.37 8.76
C GLN A 466 6.45 -5.27 8.57
N LYS A 467 7.40 -5.19 9.51
CA LYS A 467 8.59 -4.32 9.42
C LYS A 467 9.82 -5.18 9.25
N PHE A 468 10.69 -4.78 8.34
CA PHE A 468 11.98 -5.42 8.11
C PHE A 468 13.10 -4.42 8.37
N LEU A 469 13.94 -4.72 9.33
CA LEU A 469 15.12 -3.93 9.68
C LEU A 469 16.19 -4.11 8.61
N ARG A 470 16.73 -2.99 8.13
CA ARG A 470 17.81 -2.98 7.17
C ARG A 470 19.16 -3.29 7.81
N TYR A 471 19.96 -4.10 7.12
CA TYR A 471 21.36 -4.36 7.41
C TYR A 471 22.22 -4.09 6.19
N GLY A 472 23.49 -3.75 6.40
CA GLY A 472 24.43 -3.43 5.34
C GLY A 472 24.22 -2.05 4.72
N PRO A 473 24.54 -1.86 3.44
CA PRO A 473 24.54 -0.55 2.80
C PRO A 473 23.13 0.04 2.72
N THR A 474 23.02 1.37 2.73
CA THR A 474 21.77 2.10 2.47
C THR A 474 21.51 2.25 0.98
N ALA A 475 22.56 2.19 0.17
CA ALA A 475 22.55 2.39 -1.25
C ALA A 475 22.81 1.07 -1.99
N CYS A 476 22.18 0.91 -3.13
CA CYS A 476 22.48 -0.15 -4.08
C CYS A 476 23.69 0.23 -4.92
N SER A 477 24.69 -0.66 -4.94
CA SER A 477 25.84 -0.55 -5.81
C SER A 477 26.08 -1.91 -6.47
N GLY A 478 26.66 -1.90 -7.64
CA GLY A 478 26.98 -3.12 -8.36
C GLY A 478 26.11 -3.35 -9.58
N THR A 479 26.64 -4.17 -10.43
CA THR A 479 25.97 -4.71 -11.61
C THR A 479 25.42 -6.07 -11.21
N GLY A 480 24.12 -6.20 -11.09
CA GLY A 480 23.44 -7.49 -11.04
C GLY A 480 23.87 -8.37 -12.24
N SER A 481 23.42 -9.61 -12.32
CA SER A 481 23.73 -10.46 -13.46
C SER A 481 23.45 -9.71 -14.78
N ALA A 482 24.48 -9.56 -15.60
CA ALA A 482 24.48 -8.73 -16.82
C ALA A 482 23.40 -9.08 -17.85
N GLU A 483 22.76 -10.23 -17.70
CA GLU A 483 21.69 -10.69 -18.62
C GLU A 483 20.32 -10.08 -18.34
N VAL A 484 20.16 -9.26 -17.29
CA VAL A 484 18.85 -8.90 -16.78
C VAL A 484 18.48 -7.41 -17.00
N GLY A 485 19.22 -6.66 -17.77
CA GLY A 485 19.01 -5.22 -17.96
C GLY A 485 17.60 -4.74 -18.30
N LYS A 486 16.62 -5.63 -18.47
CA LYS A 486 15.21 -5.30 -18.74
C LYS A 486 14.22 -6.32 -18.19
N TYR A 487 14.70 -7.41 -17.55
CA TYR A 487 13.84 -8.50 -17.06
C TYR A 487 14.33 -9.03 -15.72
N ILE A 488 13.42 -9.16 -14.77
CA ILE A 488 13.62 -9.85 -13.49
C ILE A 488 12.82 -11.16 -13.55
N GLN A 489 13.46 -12.27 -13.22
CA GLN A 489 12.82 -13.59 -13.21
C GLN A 489 12.63 -14.10 -11.81
#